data_eec4a5cd34032a8b1eb0502f5027b8d4
#
_entry.id   eec4a5cd34032a8b1eb0502f5027b8d4
#
_cell.length_a   1.000
_cell.length_b   1.000
_cell.length_c   1.000
_cell.angle_alpha   90.00
_cell.angle_beta   90.00
_cell.angle_gamma   90.00
#
_symmetry.space_group_name_H-M   'P 1'
#
loop_
_entity.id
_entity.type
_entity.pdbx_description
1 polymer ?
#
loop_
_entity_poly.entity_id
_entity_poly.type
_entity_poly.pdbx_seq_one_letter_code
_entity_poly.pdbx_strand_id
1 'polypeptide(L)'
;MKRLLASILVALILAPTSSAQADTPQITVMTRNLYLGADVGVAMELIPNLPAAAQFMWDQVKATDFSKRAPKLAAEVIAARPDVIGIQEATIWFCKKNLWSKRTEVFNLTEQFLTATKAQGQEYVLATKDGKTALNNGFSIGAVPYLTMVNDPETFQPLFGQDKAACGFEIADALAIRSNLSDKVLAVGNSEYETTYTIVPTIMTVYRGYTWADIQIGNTPVRFVTTHLESLWDENDIPNAAKQAQQLIADLKNTKNPIVIMGDFNSDPRDPRIKDDPNAGGQPTASTTCPGGTAICNAYLLMSEAGFKDVGPNALDPINNTWGMNALLTGPDPIRLKYSQQMGNFAGYSDRLDYIFVRNGAVPIASQLIGALPPNNLNSDHAGVVSLIRIDSQVTERSADLPEHAPFPISFWQWVGIALAALIIGIIVKKRFR
;
A
#
# COMPACT_ATOMS: atom_id res chain seq x y z
N MET A 1 15.92 38.02 -86.54
CA MET A 1 16.59 36.84 -85.85
C MET A 1 16.85 37.28 -84.42
N LYS A 2 16.02 36.91 -83.47
CA LYS A 2 16.22 37.17 -82.03
C LYS A 2 16.10 35.84 -81.37
N ARG A 3 17.19 35.41 -80.73
CA ARG A 3 17.33 34.14 -79.93
C ARG A 3 16.70 34.40 -78.56
N LEU A 4 15.67 33.66 -78.21
CA LEU A 4 15.14 33.56 -76.86
C LEU A 4 15.92 32.49 -76.09
N LEU A 5 16.63 32.89 -75.04
CA LEU A 5 17.22 32.04 -74.03
C LEU A 5 16.17 31.78 -72.95
N ALA A 6 15.71 30.55 -72.84
CA ALA A 6 14.87 30.10 -71.77
C ALA A 6 15.73 29.67 -70.58
N SER A 7 15.71 30.43 -69.52
CA SER A 7 16.34 30.05 -68.24
C SER A 7 15.39 29.16 -67.45
N ILE A 8 15.73 27.88 -67.28
CA ILE A 8 15.05 26.93 -66.40
C ILE A 8 15.51 27.18 -64.97
N LEU A 9 14.65 27.74 -64.13
CA LEU A 9 14.88 27.88 -62.70
C LEU A 9 14.44 26.59 -62.02
N VAL A 10 15.43 25.77 -61.60
CA VAL A 10 15.18 24.58 -60.76
C VAL A 10 14.94 25.05 -59.34
N ALA A 11 13.72 25.16 -58.89
CA ALA A 11 13.37 25.37 -57.51
C ALA A 11 13.57 24.05 -56.74
N LEU A 12 14.68 23.94 -55.99
CA LEU A 12 14.84 22.91 -54.95
C LEU A 12 13.84 23.22 -53.85
N ILE A 13 12.75 22.46 -53.80
CA ILE A 13 11.85 22.42 -52.64
C ILE A 13 12.58 21.65 -51.54
N LEU A 14 13.21 22.38 -50.63
CA LEU A 14 13.61 21.86 -49.32
C LEU A 14 12.32 21.62 -48.51
N ALA A 15 11.79 20.40 -48.63
CA ALA A 15 10.77 19.96 -47.69
C ALA A 15 11.39 19.98 -46.28
N PRO A 16 10.81 20.65 -45.31
CA PRO A 16 11.26 20.51 -43.94
C PRO A 16 11.00 19.04 -43.55
N THR A 17 12.07 18.28 -43.35
CA THR A 17 11.97 17.02 -42.65
C THR A 17 11.63 17.37 -41.20
N SER A 18 10.34 17.49 -40.90
CA SER A 18 9.88 17.43 -39.54
C SER A 18 10.27 16.04 -39.06
N SER A 19 11.40 15.95 -38.35
CA SER A 19 11.68 14.80 -37.49
C SER A 19 10.48 14.73 -36.54
N ALA A 20 9.59 13.77 -36.75
CA ALA A 20 8.58 13.44 -35.77
C ALA A 20 9.39 13.09 -34.51
N GLN A 21 9.47 14.04 -33.58
CA GLN A 21 10.03 13.82 -32.26
C GLN A 21 9.14 12.72 -31.68
N ALA A 22 9.69 11.53 -31.56
CA ALA A 22 8.95 10.39 -30.99
C ALA A 22 8.40 10.85 -29.66
N ASP A 23 7.07 10.88 -29.53
CA ASP A 23 6.42 11.30 -28.31
C ASP A 23 7.00 10.46 -27.17
N THR A 24 7.65 11.14 -26.20
CA THR A 24 8.24 10.48 -25.05
C THR A 24 7.12 9.79 -24.28
N PRO A 25 7.19 8.47 -24.03
CA PRO A 25 6.08 7.73 -23.47
C PRO A 25 5.71 8.27 -22.10
N GLN A 26 4.40 8.35 -21.84
CA GLN A 26 3.82 8.81 -20.58
C GLN A 26 3.02 7.67 -19.97
N ILE A 27 2.96 7.66 -18.64
CA ILE A 27 2.20 6.67 -17.87
C ILE A 27 1.54 7.34 -16.68
N THR A 28 0.31 6.98 -16.39
CA THR A 28 -0.40 7.41 -15.18
C THR A 28 -0.31 6.32 -14.13
N VAL A 29 0.16 6.67 -12.93
CA VAL A 29 0.33 5.73 -11.82
C VAL A 29 -0.45 6.21 -10.60
N MET A 30 -0.86 5.28 -9.75
CA MET A 30 -1.68 5.54 -8.57
C MET A 30 -1.20 4.68 -7.40
N THR A 31 -1.10 5.27 -6.21
CA THR A 31 -1.06 4.50 -4.96
C THR A 31 -2.41 4.57 -4.26
N ARG A 32 -2.87 3.44 -3.71
CA ARG A 32 -4.16 3.37 -3.05
C ARG A 32 -4.17 2.34 -1.92
N ASN A 33 -4.15 2.80 -0.68
CA ASN A 33 -4.47 1.98 0.48
C ASN A 33 -5.98 1.73 0.50
N LEU A 34 -6.41 0.44 0.51
CA LEU A 34 -7.82 0.05 0.45
C LEU A 34 -8.53 0.14 1.79
N TYR A 35 -7.80 0.29 2.87
CA TYR A 35 -8.26 0.14 4.25
C TYR A 35 -8.83 -1.26 4.53
N LEU A 36 -8.13 -2.02 5.34
CA LEU A 36 -8.51 -3.40 5.71
C LEU A 36 -9.90 -3.50 6.39
N GLY A 37 -10.43 -2.37 6.86
CA GLY A 37 -11.78 -2.25 7.39
C GLY A 37 -11.86 -2.13 8.91
N ALA A 38 -10.74 -2.14 9.63
CA ALA A 38 -10.69 -2.05 11.08
C ALA A 38 -9.43 -1.36 11.59
N ASP A 39 -9.51 -0.73 12.76
CA ASP A 39 -8.38 -0.09 13.44
C ASP A 39 -7.57 -1.14 14.21
N VAL A 40 -6.40 -1.48 13.67
CA VAL A 40 -5.47 -2.43 14.29
C VAL A 40 -4.87 -1.86 15.57
N GLY A 41 -4.65 -0.53 15.64
CA GLY A 41 -4.09 0.13 16.83
C GLY A 41 -4.95 -0.08 18.06
N VAL A 42 -6.25 0.23 17.95
CA VAL A 42 -7.21 0.01 19.04
C VAL A 42 -7.37 -1.48 19.37
N ALA A 43 -7.35 -2.36 18.36
CA ALA A 43 -7.40 -3.80 18.60
C ALA A 43 -6.20 -4.28 19.44
N MET A 44 -5.01 -3.73 19.21
CA MET A 44 -3.80 -4.06 19.98
C MET A 44 -3.89 -3.64 21.44
N GLU A 45 -4.53 -2.52 21.74
CA GLU A 45 -4.76 -2.08 23.12
C GLU A 45 -5.61 -3.06 23.94
N LEU A 46 -6.42 -3.87 23.25
CA LEU A 46 -7.23 -4.92 23.88
C LEU A 46 -6.44 -6.19 24.22
N ILE A 47 -5.22 -6.36 23.72
CA ILE A 47 -4.37 -7.49 24.05
C ILE A 47 -3.93 -7.38 25.54
N PRO A 48 -3.99 -8.47 26.37
CA PRO A 48 -4.06 -9.88 25.94
C PRO A 48 -5.47 -10.47 25.76
N ASN A 49 -6.53 -9.70 25.81
CA ASN A 49 -7.89 -10.22 25.57
C ASN A 49 -8.14 -10.41 24.06
N LEU A 50 -7.50 -11.41 23.46
CA LEU A 50 -7.60 -11.71 22.02
C LEU A 50 -9.04 -11.88 21.51
N PRO A 51 -9.98 -12.53 22.24
CA PRO A 51 -11.37 -12.59 21.80
C PRO A 51 -12.04 -11.21 21.68
N ALA A 52 -11.73 -10.29 22.59
CA ALA A 52 -12.26 -8.93 22.53
C ALA A 52 -11.66 -8.14 21.35
N ALA A 53 -10.35 -8.28 21.11
CA ALA A 53 -9.67 -7.68 19.97
C ALA A 53 -10.25 -8.21 18.64
N ALA A 54 -10.44 -9.52 18.53
CA ALA A 54 -11.03 -10.14 17.34
C ALA A 54 -12.47 -9.68 17.09
N GLN A 55 -13.29 -9.61 18.15
CA GLN A 55 -14.67 -9.12 18.02
C GLN A 55 -14.72 -7.66 17.62
N PHE A 56 -13.88 -6.81 18.23
CA PHE A 56 -13.76 -5.40 17.87
C PHE A 56 -13.42 -5.23 16.38
N MET A 57 -12.38 -5.92 15.91
CA MET A 57 -11.99 -5.89 14.49
C MET A 57 -13.14 -6.32 13.58
N TRP A 58 -13.82 -7.41 13.92
CA TRP A 58 -14.92 -7.94 13.13
C TRP A 58 -16.12 -6.96 13.07
N ASP A 59 -16.45 -6.33 14.19
CA ASP A 59 -17.54 -5.35 14.24
C ASP A 59 -17.25 -4.13 13.37
N GLN A 60 -15.98 -3.69 13.32
CA GLN A 60 -15.55 -2.62 12.42
C GLN A 60 -15.61 -3.05 10.95
N VAL A 61 -15.13 -4.24 10.62
CA VAL A 61 -15.22 -4.80 9.25
C VAL A 61 -16.66 -4.87 8.77
N LYS A 62 -17.60 -5.28 9.63
CA LYS A 62 -19.04 -5.26 9.32
C LYS A 62 -19.54 -3.84 9.07
N ALA A 63 -19.16 -2.88 9.93
CA ALA A 63 -19.59 -1.50 9.81
C ALA A 63 -19.03 -0.80 8.56
N THR A 64 -17.79 -1.09 8.18
CA THR A 64 -17.11 -0.47 7.03
C THR A 64 -17.47 -1.12 5.69
N ASP A 65 -17.95 -2.32 5.70
CA ASP A 65 -18.53 -3.08 4.58
C ASP A 65 -17.85 -2.82 3.22
N PHE A 66 -16.78 -3.55 2.95
CA PHE A 66 -15.98 -3.34 1.75
C PHE A 66 -16.79 -3.52 0.46
N SER A 67 -17.84 -4.34 0.46
CA SER A 67 -18.68 -4.51 -0.71
C SER A 67 -19.38 -3.21 -1.14
N LYS A 68 -19.64 -2.30 -0.20
CA LYS A 68 -20.16 -0.95 -0.47
C LYS A 68 -19.05 0.05 -0.82
N ARG A 69 -17.82 -0.15 -0.33
CA ARG A 69 -16.68 0.72 -0.61
C ARG A 69 -16.02 0.43 -1.95
N ALA A 70 -15.93 -0.84 -2.36
CA ALA A 70 -15.26 -1.24 -3.59
C ALA A 70 -15.78 -0.52 -4.86
N PRO A 71 -17.09 -0.37 -5.08
CA PRO A 71 -17.60 0.42 -6.22
C PRO A 71 -17.20 1.89 -6.19
N LYS A 72 -17.07 2.50 -5.01
CA LYS A 72 -16.66 3.90 -4.85
C LYS A 72 -15.17 4.07 -5.11
N LEU A 73 -14.34 3.16 -4.60
CA LEU A 73 -12.90 3.10 -4.90
C LEU A 73 -12.68 2.87 -6.41
N ALA A 74 -13.46 1.99 -7.03
CA ALA A 74 -13.43 1.80 -8.48
C ALA A 74 -13.76 3.08 -9.25
N ALA A 75 -14.73 3.87 -8.79
CA ALA A 75 -15.08 5.14 -9.43
C ALA A 75 -13.90 6.14 -9.39
N GLU A 76 -13.10 6.15 -8.32
CA GLU A 76 -11.85 6.93 -8.25
C GLU A 76 -10.88 6.52 -9.36
N VAL A 77 -10.68 5.20 -9.55
CA VAL A 77 -9.82 4.64 -10.60
C VAL A 77 -10.34 5.02 -11.99
N ILE A 78 -11.66 4.91 -12.21
CA ILE A 78 -12.27 5.26 -13.49
C ILE A 78 -12.07 6.76 -13.83
N ALA A 79 -12.12 7.62 -12.82
CA ALA A 79 -11.88 9.05 -12.98
C ALA A 79 -10.42 9.37 -13.31
N ALA A 80 -9.48 8.73 -12.59
CA ALA A 80 -8.04 8.98 -12.74
C ALA A 80 -7.39 8.22 -13.90
N ARG A 81 -7.97 7.09 -14.30
CA ARG A 81 -7.47 6.20 -15.37
C ARG A 81 -5.99 5.83 -15.27
N PRO A 82 -5.51 5.38 -14.11
CA PRO A 82 -4.11 4.98 -14.00
C PRO A 82 -3.82 3.75 -14.89
N ASP A 83 -2.59 3.64 -15.34
CA ASP A 83 -2.10 2.46 -16.06
C ASP A 83 -1.60 1.39 -15.10
N VAL A 84 -1.01 1.84 -13.96
CA VAL A 84 -0.50 0.98 -12.88
C VAL A 84 -0.99 1.50 -11.54
N ILE A 85 -1.43 0.60 -10.67
CA ILE A 85 -1.91 0.89 -9.31
C ILE A 85 -1.10 0.09 -8.31
N GLY A 86 -0.42 0.78 -7.38
CA GLY A 86 0.11 0.18 -6.15
C GLY A 86 -1.00 0.13 -5.12
N ILE A 87 -1.36 -1.07 -4.70
CA ILE A 87 -2.43 -1.33 -3.74
C ILE A 87 -1.80 -1.74 -2.42
N GLN A 88 -2.18 -1.06 -1.33
CA GLN A 88 -1.83 -1.42 0.04
C GLN A 88 -3.09 -1.90 0.76
N GLU A 89 -2.89 -2.70 1.81
CA GLU A 89 -3.97 -3.37 2.55
C GLU A 89 -4.90 -4.20 1.66
N ALA A 90 -4.33 -4.90 0.69
CA ALA A 90 -5.00 -5.88 -0.15
C ALA A 90 -5.42 -7.10 0.69
N THR A 91 -6.37 -6.91 1.57
CA THR A 91 -6.69 -7.82 2.66
C THR A 91 -7.68 -8.90 2.23
N ILE A 92 -7.47 -10.11 2.75
CA ILE A 92 -8.44 -11.20 2.68
C ILE A 92 -8.92 -11.49 4.10
N TRP A 93 -10.21 -11.27 4.37
CA TRP A 93 -10.88 -11.71 5.57
C TRP A 93 -11.48 -13.09 5.36
N PHE A 94 -11.27 -14.00 6.30
CA PHE A 94 -11.76 -15.36 6.20
C PHE A 94 -12.19 -15.91 7.55
N CYS A 95 -13.13 -16.86 7.53
CA CYS A 95 -13.63 -17.53 8.73
C CYS A 95 -13.56 -19.06 8.59
N LYS A 96 -13.54 -19.74 9.74
CA LYS A 96 -13.62 -21.20 9.87
C LYS A 96 -14.76 -21.57 10.80
N LYS A 97 -15.57 -22.52 10.38
CA LYS A 97 -16.67 -23.08 11.19
C LYS A 97 -16.16 -23.74 12.47
N ASN A 98 -15.07 -24.49 12.36
CA ASN A 98 -14.42 -25.20 13.46
C ASN A 98 -12.95 -25.47 13.10
N LEU A 99 -12.18 -26.05 14.02
CA LEU A 99 -10.76 -26.31 13.85
C LEU A 99 -10.41 -27.11 12.58
N TRP A 100 -11.29 -28.04 12.17
CA TRP A 100 -11.05 -28.97 11.07
C TRP A 100 -11.60 -28.48 9.73
N SER A 101 -12.45 -27.44 9.73
CA SER A 101 -13.02 -26.91 8.50
C SER A 101 -11.98 -26.13 7.69
N LYS A 102 -12.15 -26.14 6.37
CA LYS A 102 -11.41 -25.22 5.49
C LYS A 102 -11.81 -23.79 5.82
N ARG A 103 -10.90 -22.85 5.56
CA ARG A 103 -11.21 -21.43 5.62
C ARG A 103 -12.19 -21.07 4.49
N THR A 104 -13.12 -20.17 4.78
CA THR A 104 -14.03 -19.56 3.81
C THR A 104 -13.73 -18.08 3.76
N GLU A 105 -13.43 -17.57 2.60
CA GLU A 105 -13.21 -16.14 2.40
C GLU A 105 -14.54 -15.39 2.53
N VAL A 106 -14.51 -14.33 3.32
CA VAL A 106 -15.67 -13.43 3.53
C VAL A 106 -15.52 -12.20 2.66
N PHE A 107 -14.34 -11.60 2.69
CA PHE A 107 -13.95 -10.50 1.81
C PHE A 107 -12.58 -10.79 1.22
N ASN A 108 -12.48 -10.62 -0.09
CA ASN A 108 -11.22 -10.48 -0.80
C ASN A 108 -11.21 -9.07 -1.41
N LEU A 109 -10.53 -8.15 -0.72
CA LEU A 109 -10.58 -6.73 -1.07
C LEU A 109 -10.06 -6.48 -2.49
N THR A 110 -8.97 -7.14 -2.85
CA THR A 110 -8.37 -7.00 -4.18
C THR A 110 -9.32 -7.50 -5.27
N GLU A 111 -9.88 -8.69 -5.11
CA GLU A 111 -10.80 -9.27 -6.09
C GLU A 111 -12.07 -8.41 -6.26
N GLN A 112 -12.65 -7.98 -5.14
CA GLN A 112 -13.85 -7.12 -5.17
C GLN A 112 -13.56 -5.78 -5.81
N PHE A 113 -12.40 -5.17 -5.51
CA PHE A 113 -11.96 -3.92 -6.12
C PHE A 113 -11.76 -4.05 -7.64
N LEU A 114 -11.01 -5.05 -8.10
CA LEU A 114 -10.78 -5.29 -9.52
C LEU A 114 -12.07 -5.65 -10.27
N THR A 115 -12.95 -6.43 -9.63
CA THR A 115 -14.28 -6.72 -10.18
C THR A 115 -15.12 -5.46 -10.34
N ALA A 116 -15.07 -4.56 -9.35
CA ALA A 116 -15.80 -3.30 -9.41
C ALA A 116 -15.25 -2.36 -10.51
N THR A 117 -13.93 -2.31 -10.74
CA THR A 117 -13.36 -1.52 -11.85
C THR A 117 -13.81 -2.06 -13.20
N LYS A 118 -13.81 -3.39 -13.37
CA LYS A 118 -14.29 -4.04 -14.58
C LYS A 118 -15.78 -3.77 -14.83
N ALA A 119 -16.60 -3.84 -13.80
CA ALA A 119 -18.03 -3.54 -13.88
C ALA A 119 -18.32 -2.10 -14.30
N GLN A 120 -17.39 -1.17 -14.05
CA GLN A 120 -17.47 0.26 -14.45
C GLN A 120 -16.75 0.55 -15.78
N GLY A 121 -16.34 -0.47 -16.51
CA GLY A 121 -15.81 -0.35 -17.88
C GLY A 121 -14.30 -0.20 -18.01
N GLN A 122 -13.53 -0.36 -16.92
CA GLN A 122 -12.07 -0.45 -16.98
C GLN A 122 -11.57 -1.72 -16.29
N GLU A 123 -10.93 -2.59 -17.06
CA GLU A 123 -10.41 -3.84 -16.53
C GLU A 123 -8.95 -3.67 -16.07
N TYR A 124 -8.74 -3.99 -14.81
CA TYR A 124 -7.44 -4.14 -14.20
C TYR A 124 -7.23 -5.58 -13.77
N VAL A 125 -5.97 -6.02 -13.84
CA VAL A 125 -5.54 -7.34 -13.40
C VAL A 125 -4.25 -7.20 -12.59
N LEU A 126 -3.95 -8.16 -11.75
CA LEU A 126 -2.65 -8.20 -11.07
C LEU A 126 -1.54 -8.45 -12.10
N ALA A 127 -0.42 -7.73 -11.97
CA ALA A 127 0.74 -7.94 -12.81
C ALA A 127 1.27 -9.36 -12.59
N THR A 128 1.31 -10.15 -13.65
CA THR A 128 1.69 -11.58 -13.58
C THR A 128 2.64 -11.92 -14.70
N LYS A 129 3.66 -12.74 -14.41
CA LYS A 129 4.62 -13.26 -15.37
C LYS A 129 5.08 -14.65 -14.96
N ASP A 130 5.09 -15.59 -15.91
CA ASP A 130 5.57 -16.95 -15.73
C ASP A 130 5.02 -17.66 -14.47
N GLY A 131 3.72 -17.47 -14.21
CA GLY A 131 3.02 -18.06 -13.08
C GLY A 131 3.25 -17.37 -11.73
N LYS A 132 4.10 -16.34 -11.68
CA LYS A 132 4.30 -15.48 -10.52
C LYS A 132 3.41 -14.24 -10.64
N THR A 133 2.90 -13.75 -9.51
CA THR A 133 2.07 -12.53 -9.42
C THR A 133 2.77 -11.50 -8.54
N ALA A 134 2.71 -10.24 -8.93
CA ALA A 134 3.19 -9.13 -8.11
C ALA A 134 2.22 -8.90 -6.93
N LEU A 135 2.34 -9.75 -5.94
CA LEU A 135 1.58 -9.78 -4.70
C LEU A 135 2.54 -10.15 -3.57
N ASN A 136 2.63 -9.32 -2.56
CA ASN A 136 3.41 -9.56 -1.35
C ASN A 136 2.45 -9.86 -0.20
N ASN A 137 2.55 -11.06 0.35
CA ASN A 137 1.81 -11.44 1.55
C ASN A 137 2.58 -10.96 2.78
N GLY A 138 1.99 -9.99 3.48
CA GLY A 138 2.55 -9.46 4.72
C GLY A 138 2.01 -10.16 5.96
N PHE A 139 1.47 -9.37 6.89
CA PHE A 139 0.97 -9.84 8.17
C PHE A 139 -0.31 -10.66 8.04
N SER A 140 -0.44 -11.72 8.84
CA SER A 140 -1.66 -12.50 8.91
C SER A 140 -2.03 -12.90 10.34
N ILE A 141 -3.33 -12.91 10.63
CA ILE A 141 -3.91 -13.50 11.84
C ILE A 141 -4.78 -14.67 11.43
N GLY A 142 -4.41 -15.86 11.88
CA GLY A 142 -5.16 -17.08 11.60
C GLY A 142 -6.52 -17.12 12.29
N ALA A 143 -7.49 -17.80 11.66
CA ALA A 143 -8.76 -18.15 12.28
C ALA A 143 -8.53 -19.28 13.30
N VAL A 144 -8.34 -18.92 14.57
CA VAL A 144 -8.01 -19.85 15.66
C VAL A 144 -9.19 -19.95 16.61
N PRO A 145 -9.83 -21.12 16.75
CA PRO A 145 -10.93 -21.33 17.69
C PRO A 145 -10.56 -20.86 19.10
N TYR A 146 -11.53 -20.28 19.80
CA TYR A 146 -11.43 -19.66 21.13
C TYR A 146 -10.61 -18.35 21.21
N LEU A 147 -9.66 -18.12 20.33
CA LEU A 147 -8.81 -16.91 20.35
C LEU A 147 -9.35 -15.82 19.43
N THR A 148 -9.83 -16.19 18.24
CA THR A 148 -10.36 -15.23 17.26
C THR A 148 -11.84 -15.50 16.95
N MET A 149 -12.60 -15.98 17.94
CA MET A 149 -14.04 -16.19 17.82
C MET A 149 -14.77 -14.85 17.76
N VAL A 150 -15.59 -14.72 16.74
CA VAL A 150 -16.48 -13.58 16.55
C VAL A 150 -17.93 -14.00 16.54
N ASN A 151 -18.82 -13.09 16.96
CA ASN A 151 -20.26 -13.26 16.82
C ASN A 151 -20.73 -12.73 15.47
N ASP A 152 -21.82 -13.28 14.99
CA ASP A 152 -22.49 -12.86 13.76
C ASP A 152 -21.57 -12.86 12.53
N PRO A 153 -20.92 -14.01 12.22
CA PRO A 153 -20.11 -14.15 11.02
C PRO A 153 -20.96 -14.19 9.74
N GLU A 154 -22.27 -14.33 9.87
CA GLU A 154 -23.23 -14.49 8.77
C GLU A 154 -23.74 -13.14 8.21
N THR A 155 -23.24 -11.98 8.72
CA THR A 155 -23.75 -10.65 8.35
C THR A 155 -23.75 -10.40 6.84
N PHE A 156 -22.77 -10.90 6.09
CA PHE A 156 -22.63 -10.62 4.67
C PHE A 156 -23.21 -11.70 3.76
N GLN A 157 -23.16 -12.95 4.23
CA GLN A 157 -23.69 -14.11 3.52
C GLN A 157 -23.78 -15.30 4.50
N PRO A 158 -24.70 -16.25 4.28
CA PRO A 158 -24.74 -17.45 5.08
C PRO A 158 -23.47 -18.28 4.88
N LEU A 159 -22.55 -18.24 5.84
CA LEU A 159 -21.30 -18.98 5.78
C LEU A 159 -21.45 -20.41 6.29
N PHE A 160 -22.02 -20.56 7.49
CA PHE A 160 -22.01 -21.84 8.21
C PHE A 160 -23.33 -22.17 8.90
N GLY A 161 -24.30 -21.26 8.93
CA GLY A 161 -25.55 -21.43 9.66
C GLY A 161 -25.35 -21.51 11.18
N GLN A 162 -24.47 -20.70 11.74
CA GLN A 162 -24.14 -20.64 13.18
C GLN A 162 -23.80 -19.22 13.63
N ASP A 163 -24.07 -18.91 14.92
CA ASP A 163 -23.91 -17.57 15.48
C ASP A 163 -22.46 -17.18 15.73
N LYS A 164 -21.51 -18.11 15.68
CA LYS A 164 -20.09 -17.85 15.96
C LYS A 164 -19.18 -18.62 15.03
N ALA A 165 -18.09 -17.98 14.63
CA ALA A 165 -17.00 -18.63 13.90
C ALA A 165 -15.65 -18.02 14.31
N ALA A 166 -14.57 -18.75 14.07
CA ALA A 166 -13.23 -18.20 14.20
C ALA A 166 -12.86 -17.46 12.90
N CYS A 167 -12.59 -16.17 12.98
CA CYS A 167 -12.22 -15.37 11.82
C CYS A 167 -10.78 -14.85 11.94
N GLY A 168 -10.17 -14.59 10.82
CA GLY A 168 -8.83 -14.06 10.70
C GLY A 168 -8.69 -13.27 9.39
N PHE A 169 -7.49 -12.79 9.12
CA PHE A 169 -7.20 -12.03 7.91
C PHE A 169 -5.75 -12.18 7.47
N GLU A 170 -5.51 -11.88 6.23
CA GLU A 170 -4.17 -11.74 5.61
C GLU A 170 -4.11 -10.37 4.96
N ILE A 171 -3.07 -9.59 5.25
CA ILE A 171 -2.82 -8.31 4.59
C ILE A 171 -1.75 -8.55 3.53
N ALA A 172 -1.97 -7.99 2.34
CA ALA A 172 -1.02 -8.04 1.24
C ALA A 172 -0.86 -6.65 0.61
N ASP A 173 0.20 -6.50 -0.19
CA ASP A 173 0.37 -5.40 -1.12
C ASP A 173 0.41 -5.97 -2.53
N ALA A 174 -0.17 -5.27 -3.50
CA ALA A 174 -0.32 -5.77 -4.85
C ALA A 174 -0.08 -4.70 -5.92
N LEU A 175 0.44 -5.10 -7.08
CA LEU A 175 0.47 -4.25 -8.26
C LEU A 175 -0.64 -4.69 -9.23
N ALA A 176 -1.61 -3.81 -9.44
CA ALA A 176 -2.59 -3.94 -10.50
C ALA A 176 -2.20 -3.10 -11.69
N ILE A 177 -2.45 -3.64 -12.87
CA ILE A 177 -2.18 -2.98 -14.15
C ILE A 177 -3.43 -2.98 -15.01
N ARG A 178 -3.57 -2.00 -15.88
CA ARG A 178 -4.61 -2.04 -16.89
C ARG A 178 -4.42 -3.28 -17.76
N SER A 179 -5.49 -4.01 -18.09
CA SER A 179 -5.41 -5.33 -18.75
C SER A 179 -4.65 -5.32 -20.08
N ASN A 180 -4.64 -4.18 -20.81
CA ASN A 180 -3.88 -4.03 -22.05
C ASN A 180 -2.34 -3.94 -21.86
N LEU A 181 -1.85 -3.91 -20.61
CA LEU A 181 -0.43 -3.98 -20.27
C LEU A 181 0.03 -5.40 -19.90
N SER A 182 -0.86 -6.39 -19.86
CA SER A 182 -0.52 -7.75 -19.39
C SER A 182 0.58 -8.41 -20.23
N ASP A 183 0.56 -8.24 -21.53
CA ASP A 183 1.59 -8.76 -22.45
C ASP A 183 2.89 -7.93 -22.43
N LYS A 184 2.88 -6.78 -21.78
CA LYS A 184 4.04 -5.91 -21.58
C LYS A 184 4.80 -6.19 -20.28
N VAL A 185 4.29 -7.05 -19.41
CA VAL A 185 4.99 -7.46 -18.19
C VAL A 185 6.18 -8.33 -18.56
N LEU A 186 7.37 -7.91 -18.15
CA LEU A 186 8.64 -8.58 -18.44
C LEU A 186 9.06 -9.51 -17.31
N ALA A 187 8.88 -9.05 -16.06
CA ALA A 187 9.21 -9.80 -14.85
C ALA A 187 8.35 -9.30 -13.68
N VAL A 188 8.14 -10.14 -12.68
CA VAL A 188 7.51 -9.80 -11.40
C VAL A 188 8.25 -10.50 -10.26
N GLY A 189 8.17 -9.91 -9.06
CA GLY A 189 8.70 -10.53 -7.85
C GLY A 189 8.24 -9.79 -6.61
N ASN A 190 8.63 -10.32 -5.47
CA ASN A 190 8.40 -9.72 -4.16
C ASN A 190 9.63 -9.94 -3.27
N SER A 191 9.71 -9.18 -2.19
CA SER A 191 10.72 -9.33 -1.15
C SER A 191 10.14 -8.93 0.18
N GLU A 192 10.54 -9.61 1.25
CA GLU A 192 10.20 -9.25 2.62
C GLU A 192 11.29 -8.38 3.23
N TYR A 193 10.88 -7.49 4.14
CA TYR A 193 11.84 -6.75 4.94
C TYR A 193 12.38 -7.60 6.07
N GLU A 194 13.67 -7.47 6.37
CA GLU A 194 14.32 -8.12 7.50
C GLU A 194 13.78 -7.57 8.84
N THR A 195 13.42 -6.29 8.85
CA THR A 195 12.84 -5.63 10.02
C THR A 195 11.37 -5.98 10.16
N THR A 196 11.02 -6.58 11.29
CA THR A 196 9.66 -6.95 11.67
C THR A 196 9.27 -6.28 12.98
N TYR A 197 7.98 -6.25 13.31
CA TYR A 197 7.49 -5.81 14.61
C TYR A 197 6.78 -6.96 15.34
N THR A 198 7.23 -7.28 16.54
CA THR A 198 6.65 -8.35 17.35
C THR A 198 5.65 -7.78 18.35
N ILE A 199 4.36 -8.02 18.13
CA ILE A 199 3.28 -7.59 19.04
C ILE A 199 3.25 -8.49 20.27
N VAL A 200 3.28 -9.81 20.05
CA VAL A 200 3.31 -10.80 21.15
C VAL A 200 4.45 -11.77 20.86
N PRO A 201 5.48 -11.82 21.73
CA PRO A 201 6.62 -12.71 21.53
C PRO A 201 6.20 -14.14 21.21
N THR A 202 6.79 -14.74 20.19
CA THR A 202 6.55 -16.12 19.70
C THR A 202 5.15 -16.39 19.12
N ILE A 203 4.21 -15.44 19.22
CA ILE A 203 2.80 -15.64 18.82
C ILE A 203 2.42 -14.75 17.65
N MET A 204 2.80 -13.47 17.68
CA MET A 204 2.31 -12.50 16.73
C MET A 204 3.41 -11.53 16.29
N THR A 205 3.87 -11.67 15.08
CA THR A 205 4.87 -10.78 14.44
C THR A 205 4.30 -10.22 13.15
N VAL A 206 4.42 -8.91 12.97
CA VAL A 206 4.06 -8.22 11.73
C VAL A 206 5.24 -8.28 10.77
N TYR A 207 4.98 -8.80 9.59
CA TYR A 207 5.90 -8.82 8.47
C TYR A 207 5.45 -7.79 7.44
N ARG A 208 6.39 -7.13 6.82
CA ARG A 208 6.17 -6.20 5.73
C ARG A 208 7.13 -6.53 4.59
N GLY A 209 6.85 -5.99 3.41
CA GLY A 209 7.70 -6.19 2.25
C GLY A 209 7.30 -5.27 1.11
N TYR A 210 7.76 -5.61 -0.07
CA TYR A 210 7.39 -4.93 -1.31
C TYR A 210 7.20 -5.94 -2.42
N THR A 211 6.37 -5.58 -3.40
CA THR A 211 6.26 -6.32 -4.65
C THR A 211 6.58 -5.42 -5.83
N TRP A 212 7.05 -6.00 -6.93
CA TRP A 212 7.48 -5.25 -8.10
C TRP A 212 7.13 -5.94 -9.41
N ALA A 213 7.05 -5.13 -10.47
CA ALA A 213 6.93 -5.58 -11.83
C ALA A 213 7.80 -4.72 -12.76
N ASP A 214 8.52 -5.34 -13.67
CA ASP A 214 9.14 -4.68 -14.82
C ASP A 214 8.14 -4.71 -15.98
N ILE A 215 7.79 -3.54 -16.49
CA ILE A 215 6.78 -3.40 -17.55
C ILE A 215 7.38 -2.57 -18.70
N GLN A 216 7.17 -3.02 -19.93
CA GLN A 216 7.61 -2.31 -21.12
C GLN A 216 6.70 -1.10 -21.40
N ILE A 217 7.24 0.12 -21.25
CA ILE A 217 6.55 1.37 -21.53
C ILE A 217 7.20 2.03 -22.75
N GLY A 218 6.50 2.02 -23.88
CA GLY A 218 7.15 2.33 -25.15
C GLY A 218 8.33 1.38 -25.42
N ASN A 219 9.54 1.93 -25.57
CA ASN A 219 10.75 1.16 -25.76
C ASN A 219 11.59 1.00 -24.47
N THR A 220 11.08 1.40 -23.32
CA THR A 220 11.84 1.43 -22.07
C THR A 220 11.22 0.48 -21.04
N PRO A 221 11.97 -0.50 -20.49
CA PRO A 221 11.56 -1.23 -19.30
C PRO A 221 11.51 -0.29 -18.11
N VAL A 222 10.41 -0.29 -17.36
CA VAL A 222 10.22 0.51 -16.14
C VAL A 222 9.92 -0.42 -14.99
N ARG A 223 10.61 -0.23 -13.86
CA ARG A 223 10.34 -0.95 -12.62
C ARG A 223 9.30 -0.24 -11.79
N PHE A 224 8.16 -0.87 -11.61
CA PHE A 224 7.11 -0.45 -10.69
C PHE A 224 7.22 -1.25 -9.40
N VAL A 225 7.16 -0.56 -8.27
CA VAL A 225 7.23 -1.16 -6.94
C VAL A 225 6.04 -0.67 -6.13
N THR A 226 5.45 -1.54 -5.30
CA THR A 226 4.54 -1.11 -4.24
C THR A 226 4.98 -1.66 -2.90
N THR A 227 4.79 -0.89 -1.85
CA THR A 227 5.15 -1.24 -0.49
C THR A 227 4.19 -0.61 0.51
N HIS A 228 4.11 -1.24 1.69
CA HIS A 228 3.46 -0.69 2.87
C HIS A 228 4.42 -0.86 4.05
N LEU A 229 5.06 0.22 4.48
CA LEU A 229 6.03 0.20 5.56
C LEU A 229 5.33 0.08 6.92
N GLU A 230 6.08 -0.37 7.93
CA GLU A 230 5.53 -0.63 9.27
C GLU A 230 5.31 0.66 10.06
N SER A 231 4.10 0.84 10.57
CA SER A 231 3.74 1.98 11.42
C SER A 231 4.19 1.84 12.88
N LEU A 232 4.53 0.63 13.30
CA LEU A 232 4.83 0.29 14.70
C LEU A 232 6.33 0.14 14.92
N TRP A 233 6.81 0.61 16.08
CA TRP A 233 8.20 0.42 16.53
C TRP A 233 8.31 0.61 18.04
N ASP A 234 9.43 0.20 18.61
CA ASP A 234 9.76 0.49 20.01
C ASP A 234 10.21 1.95 20.14
N GLU A 235 9.65 2.71 21.07
CA GLU A 235 9.88 4.16 21.25
C GLU A 235 11.37 4.53 21.42
N ASN A 236 12.20 3.60 21.90
CA ASN A 236 13.62 3.81 22.11
C ASN A 236 14.50 3.35 20.93
N ASP A 237 13.90 2.96 19.81
CA ASP A 237 14.62 2.48 18.64
C ASP A 237 14.29 3.34 17.40
N ILE A 238 15.04 3.12 16.32
CA ILE A 238 14.77 3.72 15.02
C ILE A 238 13.42 3.15 14.51
N PRO A 239 12.51 4.00 14.02
CA PRO A 239 11.25 3.56 13.44
C PRO A 239 11.43 2.44 12.41
N ASN A 240 10.61 1.41 12.49
CA ASN A 240 10.69 0.28 11.57
C ASN A 240 10.50 0.70 10.11
N ALA A 241 9.63 1.68 9.84
CA ALA A 241 9.51 2.28 8.51
C ALA A 241 10.83 2.81 7.96
N ALA A 242 11.64 3.48 8.80
CA ALA A 242 12.95 3.98 8.39
C ALA A 242 13.94 2.85 8.06
N LYS A 243 13.99 1.80 8.88
CA LYS A 243 14.83 0.61 8.62
C LYS A 243 14.42 -0.09 7.32
N GLN A 244 13.11 -0.25 7.10
CA GLN A 244 12.57 -0.87 5.90
C GLN A 244 12.83 -0.02 4.65
N ALA A 245 12.72 1.31 4.75
CA ALA A 245 13.11 2.22 3.66
C ALA A 245 14.60 2.10 3.32
N GLN A 246 15.50 1.97 4.32
CA GLN A 246 16.93 1.74 4.08
C GLN A 246 17.16 0.44 3.30
N GLN A 247 16.48 -0.64 3.63
CA GLN A 247 16.56 -1.91 2.90
C GLN A 247 16.05 -1.74 1.46
N LEU A 248 14.88 -1.13 1.26
CA LEU A 248 14.32 -0.86 -0.08
C LEU A 248 15.29 -0.06 -0.95
N ILE A 249 15.93 0.98 -0.40
CA ILE A 249 16.94 1.79 -1.07
C ILE A 249 18.14 0.92 -1.48
N ALA A 250 18.62 0.07 -0.57
CA ALA A 250 19.76 -0.82 -0.80
C ALA A 250 19.45 -1.84 -1.91
N ASP A 251 18.28 -2.45 -1.88
CA ASP A 251 17.82 -3.42 -2.87
C ASP A 251 17.68 -2.80 -4.27
N LEU A 252 17.21 -1.56 -4.35
CA LEU A 252 17.01 -0.85 -5.61
C LEU A 252 18.26 -0.11 -6.14
N LYS A 253 19.37 -0.08 -5.40
CA LYS A 253 20.56 0.73 -5.74
C LYS A 253 21.17 0.42 -7.11
N ASN A 254 21.12 -0.84 -7.53
CA ASN A 254 21.70 -1.32 -8.78
C ASN A 254 20.72 -1.30 -9.96
N THR A 255 19.45 -0.95 -9.73
CA THR A 255 18.45 -0.83 -10.79
C THR A 255 18.76 0.34 -11.70
N LYS A 256 19.02 0.07 -12.97
CA LYS A 256 19.34 1.08 -14.00
C LYS A 256 18.09 1.67 -14.65
N ASN A 257 17.05 0.86 -14.78
CA ASN A 257 15.78 1.26 -15.38
C ASN A 257 15.14 2.42 -14.59
N PRO A 258 14.27 3.21 -15.21
CA PRO A 258 13.38 4.09 -14.49
C PRO A 258 12.60 3.32 -13.41
N ILE A 259 12.54 3.90 -12.22
CA ILE A 259 11.85 3.30 -11.06
C ILE A 259 10.68 4.19 -10.69
N VAL A 260 9.55 3.57 -10.42
CA VAL A 260 8.35 4.20 -9.84
C VAL A 260 7.95 3.38 -8.62
N ILE A 261 8.00 3.98 -7.44
CA ILE A 261 7.61 3.35 -6.18
C ILE A 261 6.31 4.02 -5.72
N MET A 262 5.30 3.22 -5.46
CA MET A 262 3.98 3.63 -4.97
C MET A 262 3.77 3.00 -3.60
N GLY A 263 3.31 3.73 -2.59
CA GLY A 263 3.14 3.08 -1.30
C GLY A 263 2.63 3.97 -0.19
N ASP A 264 2.24 3.30 0.88
CA ASP A 264 2.07 3.84 2.20
C ASP A 264 3.39 3.67 2.98
N PHE A 265 4.05 4.79 3.23
CA PHE A 265 5.37 4.79 3.88
C PHE A 265 5.28 4.96 5.40
N ASN A 266 4.09 5.14 5.95
CA ASN A 266 3.88 5.36 7.38
C ASN A 266 4.86 6.38 7.99
N SER A 267 5.23 7.40 7.22
CA SER A 267 6.19 8.44 7.61
C SER A 267 5.79 9.78 7.00
N ASP A 268 5.43 10.74 7.84
CA ASP A 268 5.17 12.11 7.43
C ASP A 268 6.50 12.86 7.26
N PRO A 269 6.71 13.69 6.22
CA PRO A 269 7.96 14.44 6.01
C PRO A 269 8.26 15.45 7.11
N ARG A 270 7.26 15.79 7.93
CA ARG A 270 7.39 16.69 9.08
C ARG A 270 7.84 15.97 10.36
N ASP A 271 7.91 14.63 10.36
CA ASP A 271 8.41 13.86 11.49
C ASP A 271 9.95 13.87 11.55
N PRO A 272 10.60 13.86 12.71
CA PRO A 272 9.96 13.82 14.05
C PRO A 272 9.35 15.17 14.44
N ARG A 273 8.09 15.13 14.92
CA ARG A 273 7.41 16.33 15.40
C ARG A 273 7.83 16.63 16.83
N ILE A 274 7.69 17.91 17.21
CA ILE A 274 8.01 18.36 18.57
C ILE A 274 7.01 17.73 19.53
N LYS A 275 7.49 17.25 20.68
CA LYS A 275 6.63 16.78 21.77
C LYS A 275 5.64 17.91 22.12
N ASP A 276 4.38 17.56 22.30
CA ASP A 276 3.27 18.49 22.52
C ASP A 276 2.88 19.33 21.29
N ASP A 277 3.38 19.03 20.10
CA ASP A 277 2.82 19.56 18.86
C ASP A 277 1.38 19.05 18.74
N PRO A 278 0.40 19.95 18.72
CA PRO A 278 -0.99 19.57 18.55
C PRO A 278 -1.25 18.82 17.23
N ASN A 279 -0.39 18.97 16.25
CA ASN A 279 -0.47 18.28 14.95
C ASN A 279 0.16 16.89 14.99
N ALA A 280 0.86 16.53 16.06
CA ALA A 280 1.45 15.20 16.19
C ALA A 280 0.40 14.06 16.24
N GLY A 281 -0.85 14.40 16.59
CA GLY A 281 -2.03 13.57 16.36
C GLY A 281 -1.93 12.13 16.85
N GLY A 282 -1.27 11.87 18.01
CA GLY A 282 -1.05 10.53 18.53
C GLY A 282 0.08 9.76 17.82
N GLN A 283 0.73 10.34 16.81
CA GLN A 283 2.02 9.85 16.35
C GLN A 283 3.01 9.95 17.50
N PRO A 284 3.94 8.99 17.64
CA PRO A 284 4.97 9.09 18.64
C PRO A 284 5.67 10.45 18.48
N THR A 285 5.62 11.25 19.51
CA THR A 285 6.33 12.51 19.55
C THR A 285 7.80 12.17 19.60
N ALA A 286 8.46 12.18 18.46
CA ALA A 286 9.89 12.01 18.44
C ALA A 286 10.51 13.20 19.17
N SER A 287 11.51 12.93 19.98
CA SER A 287 12.47 13.94 20.36
C SER A 287 13.06 14.55 19.08
N THR A 288 13.54 15.77 19.15
CA THR A 288 14.28 16.42 18.04
C THR A 288 15.52 15.61 17.57
N THR A 289 15.84 14.53 18.23
CA THR A 289 16.90 13.57 17.92
C THR A 289 16.32 12.20 17.64
N CYS A 290 16.70 11.61 16.52
CA CYS A 290 16.32 10.24 16.21
C CYS A 290 16.87 9.28 17.26
N PRO A 291 16.12 8.23 17.65
CA PRO A 291 16.58 7.19 18.54
C PRO A 291 17.92 6.60 18.07
N GLY A 292 18.80 6.25 19.01
CA GLY A 292 20.11 5.67 18.72
C GLY A 292 21.14 6.62 18.10
N GLY A 293 20.90 7.94 18.12
CA GLY A 293 21.81 8.94 17.55
C GLY A 293 21.87 8.93 16.03
N THR A 294 20.91 8.33 15.35
CA THR A 294 20.77 8.33 13.89
C THR A 294 20.41 9.72 13.40
N ALA A 295 21.06 10.18 12.33
CA ALA A 295 20.79 11.51 11.76
C ALA A 295 19.38 11.61 11.16
N ILE A 296 18.87 10.50 10.58
CA ILE A 296 17.56 10.44 9.93
C ILE A 296 16.84 9.17 10.39
N CYS A 297 15.63 9.36 10.90
CA CYS A 297 14.74 8.27 11.34
C CYS A 297 13.37 8.31 10.65
N ASN A 298 13.29 8.91 9.48
CA ASN A 298 12.08 9.13 8.71
C ASN A 298 12.24 8.52 7.32
N ALA A 299 11.31 7.63 6.94
CA ALA A 299 11.38 6.92 5.66
C ALA A 299 11.29 7.88 4.46
N TYR A 300 10.44 8.90 4.51
CA TYR A 300 10.32 9.88 3.43
C TYR A 300 11.65 10.62 3.20
N LEU A 301 12.29 11.08 4.27
CA LEU A 301 13.57 11.80 4.18
C LEU A 301 14.69 10.91 3.67
N LEU A 302 14.76 9.64 4.13
CA LEU A 302 15.72 8.65 3.63
C LEU A 302 15.56 8.40 2.12
N MET A 303 14.33 8.24 1.64
CA MET A 303 14.07 8.09 0.21
C MET A 303 14.53 9.31 -0.59
N SER A 304 14.23 10.49 -0.08
CA SER A 304 14.62 11.76 -0.72
C SER A 304 16.14 11.93 -0.79
N GLU A 305 16.87 11.63 0.29
CA GLU A 305 18.35 11.68 0.33
C GLU A 305 18.98 10.62 -0.58
N ALA A 306 18.34 9.47 -0.77
CA ALA A 306 18.79 8.44 -1.70
C ALA A 306 18.52 8.80 -3.19
N GLY A 307 18.03 10.01 -3.45
CA GLY A 307 17.79 10.53 -4.80
C GLY A 307 16.46 10.08 -5.42
N PHE A 308 15.53 9.54 -4.64
CA PHE A 308 14.16 9.37 -5.08
C PHE A 308 13.41 10.68 -4.94
N LYS A 309 12.68 11.05 -5.98
CA LYS A 309 11.88 12.27 -6.00
C LYS A 309 10.41 11.93 -5.77
N ASP A 310 9.79 12.52 -4.75
CA ASP A 310 8.34 12.52 -4.60
C ASP A 310 7.71 13.30 -5.75
N VAL A 311 6.78 12.68 -6.46
CA VAL A 311 6.08 13.25 -7.61
C VAL A 311 4.58 13.44 -7.34
N GLY A 312 4.18 13.25 -6.09
CA GLY A 312 2.85 13.63 -5.60
C GLY A 312 2.71 15.15 -5.42
N PRO A 313 1.54 15.61 -4.98
CA PRO A 313 1.37 16.97 -4.50
C PRO A 313 2.29 17.26 -3.32
N ASN A 314 2.66 18.54 -3.13
CA ASN A 314 3.62 18.94 -2.10
C ASN A 314 3.30 18.34 -0.73
N ALA A 315 4.16 17.44 -0.27
CA ALA A 315 3.95 16.67 0.96
C ALA A 315 4.10 17.50 2.24
N LEU A 316 4.73 18.69 2.17
CA LEU A 316 4.84 19.61 3.29
C LEU A 316 3.59 20.49 3.47
N ASP A 317 2.70 20.52 2.49
CA ASP A 317 1.45 21.27 2.59
C ASP A 317 0.37 20.38 3.20
N PRO A 318 -0.17 20.71 4.40
CA PRO A 318 -1.15 19.88 5.08
C PRO A 318 -2.44 19.62 4.30
N ILE A 319 -2.78 20.46 3.33
CA ILE A 319 -3.94 20.23 2.45
C ILE A 319 -3.78 18.94 1.64
N ASN A 320 -2.55 18.49 1.45
CA ASN A 320 -2.19 17.27 0.73
C ASN A 320 -1.96 16.06 1.65
N ASN A 321 -2.34 16.13 2.91
CA ASN A 321 -2.32 14.98 3.81
C ASN A 321 -3.20 13.86 3.27
N THR A 322 -2.82 12.62 3.54
CA THR A 322 -3.49 11.45 2.98
C THR A 322 -4.11 10.53 4.01
N TRP A 323 -3.80 10.67 5.29
CA TRP A 323 -4.31 9.82 6.36
C TRP A 323 -4.66 10.60 7.62
N GLY A 324 -5.65 10.09 8.37
CA GLY A 324 -6.02 10.62 9.67
C GLY A 324 -7.13 9.81 10.32
N MET A 325 -7.05 9.65 11.65
CA MET A 325 -8.05 8.89 12.42
C MET A 325 -9.48 9.39 12.24
N ASN A 326 -9.64 10.65 11.89
CA ASN A 326 -10.95 11.20 11.56
C ASN A 326 -11.55 10.62 10.26
N ALA A 327 -10.70 10.08 9.41
CA ALA A 327 -11.13 9.39 8.20
C ALA A 327 -11.62 7.97 8.47
N LEU A 328 -11.47 7.43 9.67
CA LEU A 328 -11.99 6.13 10.04
C LEU A 328 -13.50 6.06 9.85
N LEU A 329 -13.94 5.05 9.14
CA LEU A 329 -15.35 4.86 8.78
C LEU A 329 -16.21 4.46 9.98
N THR A 330 -15.59 4.11 11.09
CA THR A 330 -16.23 3.64 12.33
C THR A 330 -16.32 4.69 13.42
N GLY A 331 -15.83 5.88 13.18
CA GLY A 331 -15.93 7.00 14.11
C GLY A 331 -14.70 7.90 14.07
N PRO A 332 -14.89 9.20 14.09
CA PRO A 332 -13.79 10.14 14.07
C PRO A 332 -13.07 10.17 15.42
N ASP A 333 -11.75 10.34 15.38
CA ASP A 333 -10.99 10.84 16.51
C ASP A 333 -11.16 12.37 16.56
N PRO A 334 -11.84 12.91 17.61
CA PRO A 334 -12.10 14.34 17.70
C PRO A 334 -10.84 15.20 17.79
N ILE A 335 -9.76 14.64 18.35
CA ILE A 335 -8.48 15.34 18.51
C ILE A 335 -7.84 15.50 17.14
N ARG A 336 -7.71 14.43 16.37
CA ARG A 336 -7.14 14.47 15.01
C ARG A 336 -7.98 15.30 14.05
N LEU A 337 -9.31 15.24 14.16
CA LEU A 337 -10.19 16.11 13.38
C LEU A 337 -9.89 17.58 13.65
N LYS A 338 -9.77 17.95 14.92
CA LYS A 338 -9.43 19.32 15.30
C LYS A 338 -8.09 19.75 14.73
N TYR A 339 -7.07 18.88 14.78
CA TYR A 339 -5.74 19.20 14.25
C TYR A 339 -5.73 19.32 12.73
N SER A 340 -6.35 18.42 12.03
CA SER A 340 -6.45 18.50 10.58
C SER A 340 -7.14 19.81 10.14
N GLN A 341 -8.20 20.20 10.82
CA GLN A 341 -8.90 21.45 10.55
C GLN A 341 -8.05 22.70 10.87
N GLN A 342 -7.29 22.67 11.96
CA GLN A 342 -6.34 23.75 12.29
C GLN A 342 -5.22 23.92 11.27
N MET A 343 -4.80 22.83 10.63
CA MET A 343 -3.84 22.86 9.52
C MET A 343 -4.48 23.24 8.17
N GLY A 344 -5.80 23.39 8.11
CA GLY A 344 -6.51 23.69 6.87
C GLY A 344 -6.95 22.45 6.08
N ASN A 345 -6.76 21.24 6.62
CA ASN A 345 -7.26 20.02 5.99
C ASN A 345 -8.66 19.68 6.49
N PHE A 346 -9.68 20.13 5.76
CA PHE A 346 -11.09 19.92 6.13
C PHE A 346 -11.61 18.52 5.76
N ALA A 347 -10.85 17.72 5.03
CA ALA A 347 -11.16 16.32 4.78
C ALA A 347 -10.87 15.42 6.00
N GLY A 348 -10.15 15.95 7.00
CA GLY A 348 -9.89 15.24 8.25
C GLY A 348 -8.58 14.46 8.26
N TYR A 349 -7.72 14.66 7.28
CA TYR A 349 -6.40 14.02 7.23
C TYR A 349 -5.36 14.85 7.99
N SER A 350 -4.63 14.20 8.88
CA SER A 350 -3.61 14.83 9.73
C SER A 350 -2.18 14.57 9.28
N ASP A 351 -1.97 13.52 8.47
CA ASP A 351 -0.65 13.03 8.10
C ASP A 351 -0.55 12.76 6.59
N ARG A 352 0.66 12.97 6.03
CA ARG A 352 0.98 12.56 4.67
C ARG A 352 1.78 11.26 4.73
N LEU A 353 1.17 10.14 4.34
CA LEU A 353 1.77 8.81 4.44
C LEU A 353 1.94 8.13 3.08
N ASP A 354 1.11 8.50 2.09
CA ASP A 354 1.07 7.86 0.77
C ASP A 354 1.86 8.66 -0.25
N TYR A 355 2.78 8.00 -0.97
CA TYR A 355 3.71 8.65 -1.90
C TYR A 355 3.85 7.89 -3.20
N ILE A 356 4.29 8.66 -4.23
CA ILE A 356 4.84 8.12 -5.46
C ILE A 356 6.24 8.68 -5.62
N PHE A 357 7.26 7.84 -5.44
CA PHE A 357 8.65 8.19 -5.63
C PHE A 357 9.15 7.73 -7.00
N VAL A 358 10.01 8.53 -7.63
CA VAL A 358 10.61 8.19 -8.92
C VAL A 358 12.12 8.39 -8.91
N ARG A 359 12.82 7.62 -9.76
CA ARG A 359 14.26 7.75 -10.01
C ARG A 359 14.61 7.27 -11.43
N ASN A 360 15.82 7.55 -11.91
CA ASN A 360 16.39 7.02 -13.16
C ASN A 360 15.58 7.35 -14.43
N GLY A 361 15.18 8.59 -14.63
CA GLY A 361 14.55 9.02 -15.90
C GLY A 361 13.01 8.93 -15.91
N ALA A 362 12.38 8.62 -14.78
CA ALA A 362 10.96 8.89 -14.60
C ALA A 362 10.79 10.34 -14.12
N VAL A 363 10.00 11.13 -14.85
CA VAL A 363 9.88 12.58 -14.63
C VAL A 363 8.41 12.97 -14.45
N PRO A 364 8.06 13.71 -13.37
CA PRO A 364 6.67 14.12 -13.13
C PRO A 364 6.20 15.14 -14.17
N ILE A 365 4.93 15.01 -14.56
CA ILE A 365 4.21 16.00 -15.38
C ILE A 365 3.13 16.68 -14.55
N ALA A 366 2.29 15.88 -13.87
CA ALA A 366 1.18 16.37 -13.06
C ALA A 366 0.86 15.37 -11.96
N SER A 367 0.29 15.85 -10.85
CA SER A 367 -0.16 15.00 -9.75
C SER A 367 -1.35 15.58 -9.03
N GLN A 368 -2.12 14.72 -8.38
CA GLN A 368 -3.26 15.10 -7.54
C GLN A 368 -3.54 14.03 -6.48
N LEU A 369 -4.26 14.44 -5.43
CA LEU A 369 -4.90 13.49 -4.53
C LEU A 369 -6.19 12.97 -5.14
N ILE A 370 -6.57 11.76 -4.74
CA ILE A 370 -7.85 11.16 -5.08
C ILE A 370 -8.49 10.55 -3.83
N GLY A 371 -9.81 10.60 -3.75
CA GLY A 371 -10.52 10.08 -2.58
C GLY A 371 -10.36 10.92 -1.30
N ALA A 372 -9.78 12.13 -1.39
CA ALA A 372 -9.72 13.10 -0.29
C ALA A 372 -11.09 13.77 -0.12
N LEU A 373 -12.04 13.01 0.40
CA LEU A 373 -13.44 13.40 0.54
C LEU A 373 -13.73 13.91 1.95
N PRO A 374 -14.83 14.68 2.14
CA PRO A 374 -15.28 15.03 3.49
C PRO A 374 -15.53 13.80 4.36
N PRO A 375 -15.40 13.90 5.70
CA PRO A 375 -15.39 12.78 6.63
C PRO A 375 -16.53 11.78 6.52
N ASN A 376 -17.68 12.19 6.03
CA ASN A 376 -18.87 11.31 5.95
C ASN A 376 -18.98 10.56 4.60
N ASN A 377 -18.03 10.70 3.69
CA ASN A 377 -18.06 10.14 2.35
C ASN A 377 -16.84 9.28 2.01
N LEU A 378 -16.12 8.84 3.01
CA LEU A 378 -14.84 8.17 2.83
C LEU A 378 -15.00 6.77 2.23
N ASN A 379 -14.11 6.45 1.31
CA ASN A 379 -14.02 5.14 0.68
C ASN A 379 -12.90 4.30 1.32
N SER A 380 -11.93 4.96 1.94
CA SER A 380 -10.82 4.45 2.74
C SER A 380 -10.47 5.51 3.78
N ASP A 381 -9.76 5.15 4.83
CA ASP A 381 -9.14 6.08 5.78
C ASP A 381 -7.91 6.79 5.20
N HIS A 382 -7.48 6.40 4.01
CA HIS A 382 -6.47 7.09 3.21
C HIS A 382 -7.08 7.78 1.99
N ALA A 383 -6.47 8.88 1.57
CA ALA A 383 -6.55 9.40 0.20
C ALA A 383 -5.46 8.71 -0.65
N GLY A 384 -5.73 8.51 -1.93
CA GLY A 384 -4.72 8.05 -2.89
C GLY A 384 -3.95 9.20 -3.51
N VAL A 385 -2.80 8.88 -4.11
CA VAL A 385 -2.01 9.81 -4.94
C VAL A 385 -2.00 9.30 -6.36
N VAL A 386 -2.22 10.21 -7.32
CA VAL A 386 -2.14 9.93 -8.77
C VAL A 386 -1.10 10.84 -9.37
N SER A 387 -0.23 10.29 -10.22
CA SER A 387 0.77 11.07 -10.95
C SER A 387 0.85 10.65 -12.41
N LEU A 388 0.89 11.63 -13.30
CA LEU A 388 1.27 11.44 -14.69
C LEU A 388 2.78 11.64 -14.80
N ILE A 389 3.46 10.63 -15.34
CA ILE A 389 4.91 10.52 -15.40
C ILE A 389 5.33 10.36 -16.85
N ARG A 390 6.34 11.12 -17.28
CA ARG A 390 7.06 10.90 -18.52
C ARG A 390 8.23 9.95 -18.27
N ILE A 391 8.44 9.01 -19.18
CA ILE A 391 9.57 8.08 -19.14
C ILE A 391 10.60 8.51 -20.16
N ASP A 392 11.70 9.09 -19.69
CA ASP A 392 12.80 9.46 -20.55
C ASP A 392 13.64 8.21 -20.86
N SER A 393 13.97 8.01 -22.12
CA SER A 393 14.76 6.86 -22.57
C SER A 393 16.16 6.93 -21.95
N GLN A 394 16.37 6.12 -20.93
CA GLN A 394 17.70 5.89 -20.37
C GLN A 394 17.92 4.36 -20.33
N VAL A 395 19.04 3.95 -20.91
CA VAL A 395 19.70 2.66 -20.73
C VAL A 395 18.92 1.38 -21.02
N THR A 396 19.44 0.65 -21.97
CA THR A 396 18.97 -0.66 -22.49
C THR A 396 19.44 -1.87 -21.67
N GLU A 397 19.98 -1.70 -20.48
CA GLU A 397 20.40 -2.84 -19.67
C GLU A 397 19.27 -3.39 -18.80
N ARG A 398 18.99 -4.68 -18.92
CA ARG A 398 18.12 -5.42 -18.02
C ARG A 398 18.68 -5.27 -16.61
N SER A 399 17.90 -4.72 -15.68
CA SER A 399 18.31 -4.67 -14.28
C SER A 399 18.50 -6.08 -13.73
N ALA A 400 19.49 -6.26 -12.86
CA ALA A 400 19.66 -7.50 -12.12
C ALA A 400 18.38 -7.79 -11.31
N ASP A 401 18.03 -9.06 -11.19
CA ASP A 401 16.94 -9.49 -10.34
C ASP A 401 17.18 -8.97 -8.91
N LEU A 402 16.11 -8.49 -8.29
CA LEU A 402 16.16 -8.13 -6.87
C LEU A 402 16.35 -9.40 -6.04
N PRO A 403 17.04 -9.32 -4.89
CA PRO A 403 17.18 -10.47 -4.03
C PRO A 403 15.79 -11.00 -3.62
N GLU A 404 15.54 -12.25 -3.95
CA GLU A 404 14.36 -12.98 -3.51
C GLU A 404 14.67 -13.53 -2.11
N HIS A 405 14.21 -12.84 -1.05
CA HIS A 405 14.19 -13.44 0.27
C HIS A 405 12.99 -14.39 0.34
N ALA A 406 13.28 -15.67 0.53
CA ALA A 406 12.21 -16.66 0.65
C ALA A 406 11.30 -16.30 1.84
N PRO A 407 9.97 -16.34 1.68
CA PRO A 407 9.07 -16.16 2.79
C PRO A 407 9.42 -17.20 3.87
N PHE A 408 9.53 -16.74 5.13
CA PHE A 408 9.76 -17.64 6.24
C PHE A 408 8.61 -18.64 6.31
N PRO A 409 8.82 -19.93 6.02
CA PRO A 409 7.76 -20.89 6.18
C PRO A 409 7.44 -20.94 7.67
N ILE A 410 6.22 -20.58 8.06
CA ILE A 410 5.70 -20.94 9.37
C ILE A 410 5.75 -22.45 9.40
N SER A 411 6.76 -23.01 10.07
CA SER A 411 6.98 -24.44 10.09
C SER A 411 5.76 -25.10 10.78
N PHE A 412 5.41 -26.30 10.33
CA PHE A 412 4.38 -27.12 10.99
C PHE A 412 4.59 -27.16 12.52
N TRP A 413 5.83 -27.08 13.01
CA TRP A 413 6.18 -27.05 14.42
C TRP A 413 5.85 -25.75 15.13
N GLN A 414 5.83 -24.62 14.44
CA GLN A 414 5.36 -23.35 14.99
C GLN A 414 3.83 -23.37 15.15
N TRP A 415 3.10 -23.97 14.24
CA TRP A 415 1.66 -24.23 14.39
C TRP A 415 1.37 -25.18 15.57
N VAL A 416 2.19 -26.23 15.75
CA VAL A 416 2.08 -27.14 16.89
C VAL A 416 2.40 -26.40 18.20
N GLY A 417 3.40 -25.50 18.21
CA GLY A 417 3.74 -24.66 19.36
C GLY A 417 2.58 -23.72 19.76
N ILE A 418 1.94 -23.09 18.81
CA ILE A 418 0.78 -22.20 19.03
C ILE A 418 -0.40 -23.00 19.60
N ALA A 419 -0.67 -24.17 19.06
CA ALA A 419 -1.75 -25.05 19.55
C ALA A 419 -1.49 -25.54 20.97
N LEU A 420 -0.24 -25.89 21.31
CA LEU A 420 0.15 -26.31 22.65
C LEU A 420 0.11 -25.17 23.67
N ALA A 421 0.54 -23.97 23.29
CA ALA A 421 0.45 -22.79 24.14
C ALA A 421 -1.01 -22.42 24.45
N ALA A 422 -1.89 -22.47 23.45
CA ALA A 422 -3.33 -22.25 23.63
C ALA A 422 -3.97 -23.30 24.56
N LEU A 423 -3.54 -24.56 24.46
CA LEU A 423 -3.98 -25.62 25.33
C LEU A 423 -3.54 -25.42 26.80
N ILE A 424 -2.30 -24.99 27.00
CA ILE A 424 -1.73 -24.71 28.32
C ILE A 424 -2.42 -23.50 28.98
N ILE A 425 -2.69 -22.45 28.22
CA ILE A 425 -3.42 -21.28 28.69
C ILE A 425 -4.85 -21.68 29.07
N GLY A 426 -5.52 -22.49 28.25
CA GLY A 426 -6.86 -22.99 28.54
C GLY A 426 -6.92 -23.83 29.82
N ILE A 427 -5.87 -24.64 30.11
CA ILE A 427 -5.77 -25.45 31.33
C ILE A 427 -5.49 -24.57 32.57
N ILE A 428 -4.66 -23.54 32.43
CA ILE A 428 -4.33 -22.59 33.53
C ILE A 428 -5.56 -21.78 33.90
N VAL A 429 -6.30 -21.27 32.90
CA VAL A 429 -7.54 -20.52 33.13
C VAL A 429 -8.59 -21.39 33.79
N LYS A 430 -8.75 -22.64 33.36
CA LYS A 430 -9.71 -23.58 33.96
C LYS A 430 -9.38 -23.98 35.41
N LYS A 431 -8.08 -23.98 35.79
CA LYS A 431 -7.62 -24.20 37.16
C LYS A 431 -7.80 -23.00 38.09
N ARG A 432 -7.88 -21.78 37.55
CA ARG A 432 -8.00 -20.56 38.33
C ARG A 432 -9.45 -20.15 38.63
N PHE A 433 -10.39 -20.77 37.93
CA PHE A 433 -11.85 -20.56 38.06
C PHE A 433 -12.58 -21.83 38.59
N ARG A 434 -11.86 -22.78 39.17
CA ARG A 434 -12.35 -23.82 40.08
C ARG A 434 -11.71 -23.59 41.43
#